data_220f876aa8f267901399e60f05030aa7
#
_entry.id   220f876aa8f267901399e60f05030aa7
#
_cell.length_a   1.000
_cell.length_b   1.000
_cell.length_c   1.000
_cell.angle_alpha   90.00
_cell.angle_beta   90.00
_cell.angle_gamma   90.00
#
_symmetry.space_group_name_H-M   'P 1'
#
loop_
_entity.id
_entity.type
_entity.pdbx_description
1 polymer ?
#
loop_
_entity_poly.entity_id
_entity_poly.type
_entity_poly.pdbx_seq_one_letter_code
_entity_poly.pdbx_strand_id
1 'polypeptide(L)'
;MIKIDFHTHSNSSDGLMSPKEVVERAYQNGVKYLALTDHDTISGLDSAIKTAKEINLSFIPGIELSTTHNKESIHILGFFKDESYKNDEFINYLRSEER
;
A
#
# COMPACT_ATOMS: atom_id res chain seq x y z
N MET A 1 9.41 20.24 -10.49
CA MET A 1 9.60 18.78 -10.53
C MET A 1 8.42 18.09 -9.83
N ILE A 2 7.87 17.05 -10.44
CA ILE A 2 6.79 16.26 -9.86
C ILE A 2 7.38 15.24 -8.92
N LYS A 3 6.91 15.20 -7.67
CA LYS A 3 7.30 14.18 -6.71
C LYS A 3 6.35 12.99 -6.77
N ILE A 4 6.94 11.80 -6.89
CA ILE A 4 6.22 10.53 -6.96
C ILE A 4 6.80 9.61 -5.89
N ASP A 5 5.93 8.95 -5.12
CA ASP A 5 6.36 7.94 -4.16
C ASP A 5 5.45 6.72 -4.25
N PHE A 6 5.95 5.66 -4.87
CA PHE A 6 5.20 4.43 -5.11
C PHE A 6 5.63 3.28 -4.20
N HIS A 7 6.37 3.57 -3.14
CA HIS A 7 6.80 2.54 -2.21
C HIS A 7 6.77 3.09 -0.78
N THR A 8 5.60 3.03 -0.15
CA THR A 8 5.41 3.51 1.22
C THR A 8 4.73 2.44 2.08
N HIS A 9 4.98 2.50 3.37
CA HIS A 9 4.42 1.55 4.33
C HIS A 9 3.73 2.28 5.47
N SER A 10 2.62 1.73 5.95
CA SER A 10 1.90 2.21 7.12
C SER A 10 2.06 1.22 8.29
N ASN A 11 1.42 1.54 9.41
CA ASN A 11 1.40 0.63 10.56
C ASN A 11 0.49 -0.58 10.37
N SER A 12 -0.14 -0.71 9.20
CA SER A 12 -0.80 -1.96 8.81
C SER A 12 0.23 -3.06 8.54
N SER A 13 1.49 -2.70 8.28
CA SER A 13 2.60 -3.64 8.21
C SER A 13 3.74 -3.18 9.14
N ASP A 14 4.82 -2.60 8.60
CA ASP A 14 6.01 -2.27 9.39
C ASP A 14 6.29 -0.77 9.53
N GLY A 15 5.42 0.08 9.03
CA GLY A 15 5.57 1.52 9.18
C GLY A 15 5.10 2.00 10.56
N LEU A 16 5.45 3.23 10.92
CA LEU A 16 5.11 3.83 12.19
C LEU A 16 3.82 4.66 12.15
N MET A 17 3.43 5.12 10.96
CA MET A 17 2.28 5.99 10.80
C MET A 17 1.06 5.21 10.30
N SER A 18 -0.14 5.66 10.70
CA SER A 18 -1.38 5.08 10.15
C SER A 18 -1.47 5.35 8.66
N PRO A 19 -2.30 4.59 7.91
CA PRO A 19 -2.50 4.87 6.49
C PRO A 19 -2.91 6.32 6.21
N LYS A 20 -3.80 6.88 7.03
CA LYS A 20 -4.21 8.28 6.93
C LYS A 20 -3.01 9.22 7.09
N GLU A 21 -2.18 8.98 8.09
CA GLU A 21 -1.00 9.82 8.35
C GLU A 21 0.01 9.75 7.21
N VAL A 22 0.21 8.56 6.61
CA VAL A 22 1.11 8.40 5.46
C VAL A 22 0.64 9.31 4.31
N VAL A 23 -0.66 9.28 4.01
CA VAL A 23 -1.22 10.09 2.93
C VAL A 23 -1.09 11.58 3.22
N GLU A 24 -1.45 11.99 4.44
CA GLU A 24 -1.37 13.40 4.85
C GLU A 24 0.07 13.91 4.82
N ARG A 25 1.02 13.10 5.29
CA ARG A 25 2.43 13.46 5.29
C ARG A 25 2.98 13.61 3.87
N ALA A 26 2.62 12.68 2.98
CA ALA A 26 3.02 12.77 1.59
C ALA A 26 2.51 14.07 0.94
N TYR A 27 1.26 14.41 1.19
CA TYR A 27 0.67 15.65 0.68
C TYR A 27 1.44 16.87 1.19
N GLN A 28 1.76 16.91 2.49
CA GLN A 28 2.51 18.02 3.09
C GLN A 28 3.91 18.15 2.50
N ASN A 29 4.52 17.04 2.10
CA ASN A 29 5.85 17.01 1.51
C ASN A 29 5.85 17.25 -0.01
N GLY A 30 4.70 17.55 -0.59
CA GLY A 30 4.61 17.89 -2.02
C GLY A 30 4.53 16.71 -2.95
N VAL A 31 4.27 15.52 -2.44
CA VAL A 31 4.07 14.32 -3.27
C VAL A 31 2.78 14.49 -4.08
N LYS A 32 2.83 14.24 -5.37
CA LYS A 32 1.68 14.37 -6.29
C LYS A 32 1.03 13.02 -6.60
N TYR A 33 1.81 11.95 -6.63
CA TYR A 33 1.35 10.59 -6.91
C TYR A 33 1.91 9.67 -5.83
N LEU A 34 1.02 9.01 -5.10
CA LEU A 34 1.39 8.17 -3.95
C LEU A 34 0.81 6.78 -4.12
N ALA A 35 1.57 5.76 -3.76
CA ALA A 35 1.05 4.41 -3.58
C ALA A 35 1.41 3.92 -2.18
N LEU A 36 0.47 3.26 -1.51
CA LEU A 36 0.72 2.56 -0.26
C LEU A 36 0.92 1.09 -0.59
N THR A 37 2.06 0.53 -0.18
CA THR A 37 2.46 -0.84 -0.52
C THR A 37 2.89 -1.59 0.75
N ASP A 38 1.95 -1.77 1.69
CA ASP A 38 2.24 -2.48 2.93
C ASP A 38 2.63 -3.94 2.67
N HIS A 39 3.44 -4.51 3.56
CA HIS A 39 3.90 -5.90 3.44
C HIS A 39 2.74 -6.87 3.64
N ASP A 40 2.43 -7.65 2.60
CA ASP A 40 1.51 -8.79 2.63
C ASP A 40 0.13 -8.47 3.20
N THR A 41 -0.30 -7.21 3.14
CA THR A 41 -1.61 -6.80 3.63
C THR A 41 -2.17 -5.64 2.80
N ILE A 42 -3.49 -5.61 2.68
CA ILE A 42 -4.23 -4.52 2.04
C ILE A 42 -5.12 -3.77 3.06
N SER A 43 -4.98 -4.08 4.35
CA SER A 43 -5.90 -3.56 5.37
C SER A 43 -5.89 -2.04 5.49
N GLY A 44 -4.80 -1.38 5.08
CA GLY A 44 -4.71 0.07 5.15
C GLY A 44 -5.21 0.80 3.91
N LEU A 45 -5.53 0.09 2.82
CA LEU A 45 -5.85 0.73 1.55
C LEU A 45 -7.13 1.56 1.57
N ASP A 46 -8.20 1.05 2.20
CA ASP A 46 -9.47 1.79 2.23
C ASP A 46 -9.31 3.13 2.94
N SER A 47 -8.62 3.16 4.07
CA SER A 47 -8.35 4.40 4.81
C SER A 47 -7.49 5.36 3.99
N ALA A 48 -6.45 4.85 3.34
CA ALA A 48 -5.56 5.67 2.51
C ALA A 48 -6.31 6.27 1.31
N ILE A 49 -7.13 5.47 0.63
CA ILE A 49 -7.93 5.94 -0.51
C ILE A 49 -8.90 7.03 -0.07
N LYS A 50 -9.59 6.82 1.04
CA LYS A 50 -10.53 7.83 1.56
C LYS A 50 -9.83 9.15 1.84
N THR A 51 -8.70 9.10 2.54
CA THR A 51 -7.94 10.30 2.87
C THR A 51 -7.44 11.00 1.62
N ALA A 52 -6.90 10.25 0.66
CA ALA A 52 -6.39 10.83 -0.59
C ALA A 52 -7.50 11.54 -1.37
N LYS A 53 -8.71 10.97 -1.39
CA LYS A 53 -9.86 11.61 -2.03
C LYS A 53 -10.24 12.92 -1.34
N GLU A 54 -10.21 12.94 -0.01
CA GLU A 54 -10.55 14.13 0.77
C GLU A 54 -9.60 15.30 0.51
N ILE A 55 -8.32 15.02 0.28
CA ILE A 55 -7.30 16.05 0.06
C ILE A 55 -6.86 16.18 -1.40
N ASN A 56 -7.51 15.46 -2.31
CA ASN A 56 -7.25 15.52 -3.76
C ASN A 56 -5.84 15.08 -4.15
N LEU A 57 -5.33 14.05 -3.49
CA LEU A 57 -4.04 13.44 -3.85
C LEU A 57 -4.27 12.23 -4.75
N SER A 58 -3.52 12.15 -5.86
CA SER A 58 -3.58 10.99 -6.75
C SER A 58 -2.97 9.78 -6.06
N PHE A 59 -3.75 8.72 -5.89
CA PHE A 59 -3.37 7.56 -5.09
C PHE A 59 -3.57 6.28 -5.89
N ILE A 60 -2.59 5.37 -5.78
CA ILE A 60 -2.62 4.06 -6.43
C ILE A 60 -2.56 3.00 -5.32
N PRO A 61 -3.59 2.14 -5.19
CA PRO A 61 -3.53 1.05 -4.21
C PRO A 61 -2.47 0.03 -4.61
N GLY A 62 -1.72 -0.45 -3.64
CA GLY A 62 -0.65 -1.41 -3.91
C GLY A 62 -0.38 -2.34 -2.75
N ILE A 63 0.57 -3.22 -2.92
CA ILE A 63 1.01 -4.18 -1.91
C ILE A 63 2.46 -4.57 -2.20
N GLU A 64 3.22 -4.85 -1.15
CA GLU A 64 4.53 -5.48 -1.28
C GLU A 64 4.41 -6.93 -0.83
N LEU A 65 4.54 -7.86 -1.78
CA LEU A 65 4.46 -9.29 -1.49
C LEU A 65 5.83 -9.83 -1.13
N SER A 66 5.91 -10.53 0.00
CA SER A 66 7.12 -11.24 0.41
C SER A 66 7.01 -12.68 -0.04
N THR A 67 8.02 -13.16 -0.74
CA THR A 67 8.06 -14.53 -1.23
C THR A 67 9.46 -15.10 -1.02
N THR A 68 9.58 -16.42 -1.07
CA THR A 68 10.86 -17.13 -0.91
C THR A 68 11.12 -17.98 -2.13
N HIS A 69 12.31 -17.85 -2.68
CA HIS A 69 12.78 -18.67 -3.80
C HIS A 69 14.22 -19.10 -3.54
N ASN A 70 14.47 -20.41 -3.54
CA ASN A 70 15.80 -20.96 -3.26
C ASN A 70 16.40 -20.44 -1.94
N LYS A 71 15.57 -20.33 -0.89
CA LYS A 71 15.94 -19.83 0.44
C LYS A 71 16.29 -18.33 0.48
N GLU A 72 16.04 -17.61 -0.60
CA GLU A 72 16.23 -16.16 -0.63
C GLU A 72 14.89 -15.48 -0.52
N SER A 73 14.82 -14.39 0.28
CA SER A 73 13.63 -13.55 0.37
C SER A 73 13.57 -12.64 -0.85
N ILE A 74 12.42 -12.64 -1.51
CA ILE A 74 12.16 -11.77 -2.65
C ILE A 74 10.94 -10.93 -2.36
N HIS A 75 11.06 -9.61 -2.53
CA HIS A 75 9.95 -8.69 -2.35
C HIS A 75 9.47 -8.19 -3.69
N ILE A 76 8.16 -8.31 -3.94
CA ILE A 76 7.55 -7.92 -5.20
C ILE A 76 6.51 -6.84 -4.94
N LEU A 77 6.66 -5.67 -5.59
CA LEU A 77 5.66 -4.61 -5.53
C LEU A 77 4.56 -4.87 -6.56
N GLY A 78 3.33 -4.85 -6.11
CA GLY A 78 2.17 -4.96 -6.98
C GLY A 78 1.28 -3.73 -6.85
N PHE A 79 0.69 -3.29 -7.94
CA PHE A 79 -0.21 -2.14 -7.95
C PHE A 79 -1.55 -2.57 -8.54
N PHE A 80 -2.63 -2.08 -7.93
CA PHE A 80 -3.97 -2.41 -8.37
C PHE A 80 -4.51 -1.30 -9.26
N LYS A 81 -5.14 -1.69 -10.37
CA LYS A 81 -5.71 -0.74 -11.32
C LYS A 81 -6.92 0.00 -10.71
N ASP A 82 -7.64 -0.70 -9.83
CA ASP A 82 -8.85 -0.17 -9.19
C ASP A 82 -9.03 -0.87 -7.84
N GLU A 83 -10.26 -1.13 -7.41
CA GLU A 83 -10.52 -1.81 -6.15
C GLU A 83 -10.45 -3.35 -6.26
N SER A 84 -9.79 -3.89 -7.28
CA SER A 84 -9.66 -5.34 -7.47
C SER A 84 -8.96 -6.04 -6.31
N TYR A 85 -8.21 -5.31 -5.47
CA TYR A 85 -7.62 -5.87 -4.26
C TYR A 85 -8.66 -6.41 -3.28
N LYS A 86 -9.92 -6.05 -3.44
CA LYS A 86 -11.02 -6.54 -2.58
C LYS A 86 -11.55 -7.92 -3.02
N ASN A 87 -10.93 -8.55 -4.02
CA ASN A 87 -11.30 -9.87 -4.47
C ASN A 87 -11.15 -10.89 -3.34
N ASP A 88 -12.19 -11.72 -3.11
CA ASP A 88 -12.21 -12.68 -2.00
C ASP A 88 -11.10 -13.74 -2.11
N GLU A 89 -10.80 -14.20 -3.30
CA GLU A 89 -9.72 -15.17 -3.51
C GLU A 89 -8.37 -14.59 -3.10
N PHE A 90 -8.12 -13.33 -3.45
CA PHE A 90 -6.89 -12.65 -3.09
C PHE A 90 -6.79 -12.43 -1.58
N ILE A 91 -7.88 -11.99 -0.96
CA ILE A 91 -7.93 -11.80 0.50
C ILE A 91 -7.67 -13.13 1.21
N ASN A 92 -8.29 -14.21 0.75
CA ASN A 92 -8.07 -15.54 1.34
C ASN A 92 -6.64 -16.01 1.15
N TYR A 93 -6.02 -15.73 0.01
CA TYR A 93 -4.61 -16.03 -0.22
C TYR A 93 -3.74 -15.30 0.81
N LEU A 94 -3.97 -14.02 1.02
CA LEU A 94 -3.18 -13.24 1.99
C LEU A 94 -3.32 -13.81 3.41
N ARG A 95 -4.54 -14.20 3.80
CA ARG A 95 -4.78 -14.79 5.12
C ARG A 95 -4.05 -16.13 5.27
N SER A 96 -3.98 -16.93 4.22
CA SER A 96 -3.30 -18.22 4.27
C SER A 96 -1.79 -18.07 4.44
N GLU A 97 -1.22 -16.93 4.06
CA GLU A 97 0.21 -16.64 4.21
C GLU A 97 0.55 -16.01 5.56
N GLU A 98 -0.44 -15.63 6.36
CA GLU A 98 -0.21 -15.13 7.72
C GLU A 98 0.21 -16.28 8.62
N ARG A 99 1.29 -16.10 9.35
CA ARG A 99 1.84 -17.13 10.22
C ARG A 99 2.26 -16.55 11.56
#